data_f583f7599bd20714399e64cd6ec80389
#
_entry.id   f583f7599bd20714399e64cd6ec80389
#
_cell.length_a   1.000
_cell.length_b   1.000
_cell.length_c   1.000
_cell.angle_alpha   90.00
_cell.angle_beta   90.00
_cell.angle_gamma   90.00
#
_symmetry.space_group_name_H-M   'P 1'
#
loop_
_entity.id
_entity.type
_entity.pdbx_description
1 polymer ?
#
loop_
_entity_poly.entity_id
_entity_poly.type
_entity_poly.pdbx_seq_one_letter_code
_entity_poly.pdbx_strand_id
1 'polypeptide(L)'
;GDVYKRQVIDYENHGGYNPMDYFNNDQDIRRVLMQLINGEYAPDDTERFRDLYNSLLNTKSSDRADTYFILADFKSYAAAQREVEKAYRDEKGWARMAMLNMACSGKFTSDRTIQEYVDELWHLDKVIMPEK
;
A
#
# COMPACT_ATOMS: atom_id res chain seq x y z
N GLY A 1 8.12 -6.85 -0.93
CA GLY A 1 8.50 -6.61 -2.33
C GLY A 1 8.07 -7.70 -3.30
N ASP A 2 8.34 -8.97 -3.02
CA ASP A 2 8.13 -10.06 -4.00
C ASP A 2 6.67 -10.44 -4.22
N VAL A 3 5.81 -10.30 -3.22
CA VAL A 3 4.37 -10.59 -3.35
C VAL A 3 3.72 -9.58 -4.30
N TYR A 4 4.02 -8.30 -4.14
CA TYR A 4 3.52 -7.25 -5.03
C TYR A 4 4.00 -7.44 -6.47
N LYS A 5 5.27 -7.74 -6.68
CA LYS A 5 5.82 -8.02 -8.02
C LYS A 5 5.14 -9.21 -8.69
N ARG A 6 4.84 -10.28 -7.95
CA ARG A 6 4.13 -11.45 -8.49
C ARG A 6 2.71 -11.11 -8.89
N GLN A 7 1.97 -10.35 -8.08
CA GLN A 7 0.62 -9.89 -8.42
C GLN A 7 0.62 -9.01 -9.67
N VAL A 8 1.56 -8.07 -9.80
CA VAL A 8 1.70 -7.23 -11.00
C VAL A 8 1.95 -8.08 -12.24
N ILE A 9 2.89 -9.03 -12.18
CA ILE A 9 3.22 -9.93 -13.29
C ILE A 9 2.01 -10.81 -13.64
N ASP A 10 1.26 -11.27 -12.65
CA ASP A 10 0.07 -12.10 -12.86
C ASP A 10 -1.03 -11.33 -13.58
N TYR A 11 -1.29 -10.08 -13.18
CA TYR A 11 -2.23 -9.20 -13.87
C TYR A 11 -1.78 -8.85 -15.30
N GLU A 12 -0.49 -8.69 -15.53
CA GLU A 12 0.06 -8.41 -16.85
C GLU A 12 -0.02 -9.62 -17.78
N ASN A 13 0.18 -10.85 -17.26
CA ASN A 13 0.22 -12.08 -18.04
C ASN A 13 -1.16 -12.70 -18.31
N HIS A 14 -2.18 -12.45 -17.48
CA HIS A 14 -3.50 -13.10 -17.56
C HIS A 14 -4.63 -12.24 -18.11
N GLY A 15 -4.34 -11.30 -19.01
CA GLY A 15 -5.39 -10.63 -19.79
C GLY A 15 -5.87 -9.29 -19.26
N GLY A 16 -5.14 -8.73 -18.34
CA GLY A 16 -5.31 -7.33 -17.99
C GLY A 16 -6.18 -7.09 -16.76
N TYR A 17 -5.67 -6.25 -15.90
CA TYR A 17 -6.41 -5.65 -14.79
C TYR A 17 -7.41 -4.61 -15.32
N ASN A 18 -8.69 -4.74 -14.95
CA ASN A 18 -9.72 -3.76 -15.26
C ASN A 18 -10.36 -3.22 -13.98
N PRO A 19 -10.04 -1.99 -13.54
CA PRO A 19 -10.60 -1.41 -12.32
C PRO A 19 -12.12 -1.25 -12.36
N MET A 20 -12.73 -1.10 -13.56
CA MET A 20 -14.18 -1.04 -13.72
C MET A 20 -14.90 -2.30 -13.27
N ASP A 21 -14.25 -3.47 -13.34
CA ASP A 21 -14.85 -4.72 -12.89
C ASP A 21 -15.03 -4.69 -11.35
N TYR A 22 -14.07 -4.13 -10.62
CA TYR A 22 -14.18 -3.94 -9.17
C TYR A 22 -15.30 -2.93 -8.83
N PHE A 23 -15.34 -1.80 -9.54
CA PHE A 23 -16.41 -0.82 -9.37
C PHE A 23 -17.79 -1.40 -9.63
N ASN A 24 -17.95 -2.22 -10.66
CA ASN A 24 -19.24 -2.79 -11.04
C ASN A 24 -19.71 -3.93 -10.13
N ASN A 25 -18.78 -4.74 -9.63
CA ASN A 25 -19.08 -5.95 -8.88
C ASN A 25 -18.98 -5.80 -7.36
N ASP A 26 -18.43 -4.68 -6.86
CA ASP A 26 -18.27 -4.42 -5.43
C ASP A 26 -19.02 -3.17 -5.01
N GLN A 27 -20.04 -3.35 -4.15
CA GLN A 27 -20.87 -2.24 -3.67
C GLN A 27 -20.11 -1.27 -2.75
N ASP A 28 -19.17 -1.76 -1.96
CA ASP A 28 -18.37 -0.92 -1.06
C ASP A 28 -17.39 -0.06 -1.85
N ILE A 29 -16.71 -0.63 -2.82
CA ILE A 29 -15.82 0.12 -3.74
C ILE A 29 -16.63 1.18 -4.48
N ARG A 30 -17.78 0.80 -5.06
CA ARG A 30 -18.65 1.74 -5.76
C ARG A 30 -19.08 2.89 -4.84
N ARG A 31 -19.54 2.57 -3.62
CA ARG A 31 -19.98 3.58 -2.67
C ARG A 31 -18.86 4.56 -2.33
N VAL A 32 -17.69 4.06 -1.99
CA VAL A 32 -16.52 4.91 -1.63
C VAL A 32 -16.09 5.79 -2.79
N LEU A 33 -16.03 5.25 -4.00
CA LEU A 33 -15.64 6.04 -5.18
C LEU A 33 -16.71 7.08 -5.54
N MET A 34 -17.98 6.75 -5.41
CA MET A 34 -19.06 7.72 -5.64
C MET A 34 -19.06 8.87 -4.63
N GLN A 35 -18.64 8.65 -3.40
CA GLN A 35 -18.50 9.69 -2.38
C GLN A 35 -17.49 10.78 -2.77
N LEU A 36 -16.52 10.46 -3.64
CA LEU A 36 -15.56 11.45 -4.14
C LEU A 36 -16.19 12.49 -5.07
N ILE A 37 -17.29 12.15 -5.75
CA ILE A 37 -17.87 12.99 -6.81
C ILE A 37 -19.34 13.37 -6.60
N ASN A 38 -19.98 12.86 -5.53
CA ASN A 38 -21.40 13.13 -5.25
C ASN A 38 -21.63 14.32 -4.28
N GLY A 39 -20.53 14.99 -3.84
CA GLY A 39 -20.61 16.11 -2.91
C GLY A 39 -20.57 15.72 -1.43
N GLU A 40 -20.44 14.44 -1.08
CA GLU A 40 -20.41 14.01 0.32
C GLU A 40 -19.19 14.58 1.07
N TYR A 41 -18.02 14.58 0.43
CA TYR A 41 -16.78 15.14 1.01
C TYR A 41 -16.54 16.61 0.69
N ALA A 42 -17.14 17.13 -0.37
CA ALA A 42 -17.02 18.52 -0.78
C ALA A 42 -18.36 19.01 -1.37
N PRO A 43 -19.34 19.39 -0.53
CA PRO A 43 -20.66 19.81 -0.99
C PRO A 43 -20.62 21.04 -1.91
N ASP A 44 -19.67 21.94 -1.67
CA ASP A 44 -19.54 23.19 -2.43
C ASP A 44 -18.73 23.03 -3.73
N ASP A 45 -18.07 21.87 -3.91
CA ASP A 45 -17.19 21.62 -5.07
C ASP A 45 -17.08 20.12 -5.37
N THR A 46 -18.04 19.60 -6.12
CA THR A 46 -18.08 18.18 -6.52
C THR A 46 -16.95 17.76 -7.46
N GLU A 47 -16.26 18.73 -8.04
CA GLU A 47 -15.13 18.47 -8.94
C GLU A 47 -13.80 18.30 -8.22
N ARG A 48 -13.72 18.69 -6.94
CA ARG A 48 -12.48 18.67 -6.14
C ARG A 48 -11.72 17.35 -6.19
N PHE A 49 -12.42 16.24 -6.16
CA PHE A 49 -11.83 14.90 -6.14
C PHE A 49 -12.03 14.13 -7.47
N ARG A 50 -12.47 14.83 -8.52
CA ARG A 50 -12.73 14.23 -9.85
C ARG A 50 -11.48 13.60 -10.44
N ASP A 51 -10.33 14.23 -10.30
CA ASP A 51 -9.07 13.71 -10.82
C ASP A 51 -8.66 12.42 -10.12
N LEU A 52 -8.89 12.33 -8.79
CA LEU A 52 -8.65 11.10 -8.04
C LEU A 52 -9.59 9.97 -8.51
N TYR A 53 -10.88 10.25 -8.65
CA TYR A 53 -11.85 9.30 -9.20
C TYR A 53 -11.44 8.81 -10.60
N ASN A 54 -11.05 9.72 -11.47
CA ASN A 54 -10.63 9.39 -12.82
C ASN A 54 -9.31 8.58 -12.83
N SER A 55 -8.36 8.86 -11.96
CA SER A 55 -7.11 8.11 -11.89
C SER A 55 -7.31 6.64 -11.52
N LEU A 56 -8.39 6.33 -10.80
CA LEU A 56 -8.74 4.97 -10.41
C LEU A 56 -9.58 4.24 -11.46
N LEU A 57 -10.43 4.93 -12.21
CA LEU A 57 -11.39 4.30 -13.14
C LEU A 57 -11.19 4.64 -14.61
N ASN A 58 -10.80 5.88 -14.92
CA ASN A 58 -10.76 6.39 -16.29
C ASN A 58 -9.49 7.20 -16.51
N THR A 59 -8.50 6.65 -17.15
CA THR A 59 -7.40 7.48 -17.64
C THR A 59 -7.71 7.97 -19.07
N LYS A 60 -7.62 9.29 -19.27
CA LYS A 60 -7.74 9.92 -20.60
C LYS A 60 -6.46 9.83 -21.43
N SER A 61 -5.39 9.30 -20.85
CA SER A 61 -4.07 9.17 -21.46
C SER A 61 -3.70 7.70 -21.63
N SER A 62 -2.55 7.44 -22.24
CA SER A 62 -1.94 6.11 -22.40
C SER A 62 -1.64 5.38 -21.08
N ASP A 63 -1.87 6.05 -19.96
CA ASP A 63 -1.59 5.50 -18.65
C ASP A 63 -2.73 4.59 -18.19
N ARG A 64 -2.37 3.48 -17.57
CA ARG A 64 -3.34 2.52 -17.03
C ARG A 64 -4.04 3.11 -15.80
N ALA A 65 -5.39 3.01 -15.74
CA ALA A 65 -6.14 3.35 -14.55
C ALA A 65 -5.74 2.44 -13.38
N ASP A 66 -5.80 2.98 -12.16
CA ASP A 66 -5.41 2.27 -10.94
C ASP A 66 -4.05 1.56 -11.05
N THR A 67 -3.03 2.33 -11.42
CA THR A 67 -1.66 1.85 -11.65
C THR A 67 -1.10 1.01 -10.50
N TYR A 68 -1.57 1.26 -9.29
CA TYR A 68 -1.12 0.58 -8.05
C TYR A 68 -2.05 -0.53 -7.58
N PHE A 69 -3.07 -0.91 -8.35
CA PHE A 69 -4.01 -1.99 -8.01
C PHE A 69 -4.76 -1.78 -6.69
N ILE A 70 -5.06 -0.54 -6.35
CA ILE A 70 -5.69 -0.14 -5.08
C ILE A 70 -7.07 -0.80 -4.93
N LEU A 71 -7.84 -0.89 -6.03
CA LEU A 71 -9.17 -1.49 -6.00
C LEU A 71 -9.11 -3.02 -5.81
N ALA A 72 -8.08 -3.68 -6.32
CA ALA A 72 -7.85 -5.10 -6.07
C ALA A 72 -7.52 -5.38 -4.61
N ASP A 73 -6.77 -4.48 -3.97
CA ASP A 73 -6.34 -4.61 -2.57
C ASP A 73 -7.42 -4.16 -1.56
N PHE A 74 -8.47 -3.48 -2.00
CA PHE A 74 -9.45 -2.85 -1.12
C PHE A 74 -10.05 -3.81 -0.08
N LYS A 75 -10.48 -5.00 -0.49
CA LYS A 75 -11.08 -5.98 0.44
C LYS A 75 -10.10 -6.51 1.46
N SER A 76 -8.89 -6.83 1.04
CA SER A 76 -7.83 -7.33 1.93
C SER A 76 -7.41 -6.24 2.92
N TYR A 77 -7.28 -5.00 2.45
CA TYR A 77 -7.03 -3.84 3.30
C TYR A 77 -8.15 -3.62 4.33
N ALA A 78 -9.41 -3.64 3.90
CA ALA A 78 -10.57 -3.48 4.80
C ALA A 78 -10.65 -4.61 5.84
N ALA A 79 -10.29 -5.84 5.47
CA ALA A 79 -10.19 -6.96 6.40
C ALA A 79 -9.08 -6.76 7.42
N ALA A 80 -7.89 -6.34 6.98
CA ALA A 80 -6.77 -6.02 7.86
C ALA A 80 -7.10 -4.89 8.84
N GLN A 81 -7.81 -3.84 8.39
CA GLN A 81 -8.26 -2.75 9.27
C GLN A 81 -9.20 -3.24 10.37
N ARG A 82 -10.12 -4.16 10.06
CA ARG A 82 -11.00 -4.77 11.10
C ARG A 82 -10.21 -5.57 12.13
N GLU A 83 -9.18 -6.29 11.72
CA GLU A 83 -8.31 -7.02 12.66
C GLU A 83 -7.47 -6.07 13.52
N VAL A 84 -6.98 -4.97 12.94
CA VAL A 84 -6.29 -3.90 13.70
C VAL A 84 -7.22 -3.29 14.73
N GLU A 85 -8.45 -2.94 14.35
CA GLU A 85 -9.46 -2.40 15.27
C GLU A 85 -9.75 -3.35 16.44
N LYS A 86 -9.91 -4.64 16.15
CA LYS A 86 -10.12 -5.68 17.17
C LYS A 86 -8.91 -5.80 18.10
N ALA A 87 -7.70 -5.83 17.54
CA ALA A 87 -6.47 -5.91 18.33
C ALA A 87 -6.27 -4.65 19.19
N TYR A 88 -6.61 -3.46 18.67
CA TYR A 88 -6.49 -2.19 19.40
C TYR A 88 -7.39 -2.12 20.63
N ARG A 89 -8.54 -2.80 20.62
CA ARG A 89 -9.46 -2.87 21.78
C ARG A 89 -8.94 -3.74 22.92
N ASP A 90 -7.98 -4.64 22.65
CA ASP A 90 -7.23 -5.38 23.68
C ASP A 90 -5.99 -4.55 24.09
N GLU A 91 -6.17 -3.63 25.03
CA GLU A 91 -5.11 -2.70 25.45
C GLU A 91 -3.82 -3.43 25.90
N LYS A 92 -3.93 -4.56 26.58
CA LYS A 92 -2.76 -5.32 27.06
C LYS A 92 -2.05 -6.02 25.91
N GLY A 93 -2.82 -6.64 25.01
CA GLY A 93 -2.30 -7.28 23.80
C GLY A 93 -1.64 -6.25 22.89
N TRP A 94 -2.29 -5.11 22.69
CA TRP A 94 -1.73 -4.01 21.89
C TRP A 94 -0.43 -3.46 22.46
N ALA A 95 -0.40 -3.17 23.77
CA ALA A 95 0.82 -2.71 24.45
C ALA A 95 1.96 -3.71 24.33
N ARG A 96 1.68 -5.02 24.47
CA ARG A 96 2.67 -6.08 24.29
C ARG A 96 3.22 -6.10 22.85
N MET A 97 2.36 -6.01 21.84
CA MET A 97 2.79 -5.94 20.43
C MET A 97 3.64 -4.70 20.15
N ALA A 98 3.26 -3.54 20.69
CA ALA A 98 4.02 -2.31 20.57
C ALA A 98 5.41 -2.43 21.20
N MET A 99 5.51 -2.99 22.41
CA MET A 99 6.79 -3.23 23.09
C MET A 99 7.69 -4.18 22.30
N LEU A 100 7.13 -5.28 21.78
CA LEU A 100 7.88 -6.23 20.94
C LEU A 100 8.37 -5.56 19.66
N ASN A 101 7.52 -4.76 19.01
CA ASN A 101 7.89 -4.02 17.80
C ASN A 101 9.04 -3.04 18.08
N MET A 102 8.98 -2.30 19.19
CA MET A 102 10.08 -1.42 19.60
C MET A 102 11.36 -2.21 19.91
N ALA A 103 11.27 -3.31 20.66
CA ALA A 103 12.43 -4.15 20.99
C ALA A 103 13.11 -4.74 19.75
N CYS A 104 12.32 -5.06 18.72
CA CYS A 104 12.81 -5.61 17.44
C CYS A 104 13.12 -4.56 16.38
N SER A 105 12.96 -3.26 16.68
CA SER A 105 13.11 -2.17 15.69
C SER A 105 14.53 -2.04 15.15
N GLY A 106 15.55 -2.53 15.87
CA GLY A 106 16.93 -2.59 15.40
C GLY A 106 17.09 -3.29 14.04
N LYS A 107 16.16 -4.19 13.68
CA LYS A 107 16.11 -4.79 12.32
C LYS A 107 15.93 -3.76 11.20
N PHE A 108 15.36 -2.60 11.48
CA PHE A 108 15.08 -1.54 10.50
C PHE A 108 16.07 -0.39 10.57
N THR A 109 17.25 -0.60 11.18
CA THR A 109 18.31 0.41 11.22
C THR A 109 18.93 0.58 9.83
N SER A 110 19.33 1.81 9.52
CA SER A 110 20.07 2.12 8.29
C SER A 110 21.40 1.38 8.24
N ASP A 111 22.09 1.26 9.37
CA ASP A 111 23.38 0.57 9.46
C ASP A 111 23.28 -0.90 9.01
N ARG A 112 22.25 -1.61 9.46
CA ARG A 112 22.00 -2.98 9.01
C ARG A 112 21.69 -3.03 7.52
N THR A 113 20.84 -2.12 7.03
CA THR A 113 20.49 -2.07 5.61
C THR A 113 21.71 -1.82 4.73
N ILE A 114 22.55 -0.85 5.12
CA ILE A 114 23.79 -0.57 4.40
C ILE A 114 24.75 -1.77 4.46
N GLN A 115 24.86 -2.42 5.62
CA GLN A 115 25.71 -3.61 5.74
C GLN A 115 25.22 -4.75 4.83
N GLU A 116 23.90 -4.98 4.74
CA GLU A 116 23.35 -5.96 3.80
C GLU A 116 23.66 -5.60 2.35
N TYR A 117 23.60 -4.32 1.95
CA TYR A 117 24.04 -3.90 0.62
C TYR A 117 25.53 -4.13 0.38
N VAL A 118 26.35 -3.86 1.38
CA VAL A 118 27.81 -4.12 1.28
C VAL A 118 28.08 -5.60 1.09
N ASP A 119 27.44 -6.46 1.87
CA ASP A 119 27.68 -7.89 1.88
C ASP A 119 27.05 -8.61 0.67
N GLU A 120 25.81 -8.25 0.30
CA GLU A 120 25.02 -9.02 -0.67
C GLU A 120 25.08 -8.46 -2.10
N LEU A 121 25.32 -7.15 -2.27
CA LEU A 121 25.29 -6.50 -3.57
C LEU A 121 26.62 -5.94 -4.00
N TRP A 122 27.32 -5.24 -3.12
CA TRP A 122 28.55 -4.54 -3.49
C TRP A 122 29.80 -5.35 -3.23
N HIS A 123 29.74 -6.31 -2.30
CA HIS A 123 30.88 -7.15 -1.89
C HIS A 123 32.15 -6.34 -1.56
N LEU A 124 31.95 -5.25 -0.80
CA LEU A 124 33.04 -4.33 -0.43
C LEU A 124 33.69 -4.74 0.88
N ASP A 125 35.03 -4.67 0.91
CA ASP A 125 35.79 -4.84 2.15
C ASP A 125 35.68 -3.63 3.06
N LYS A 126 35.59 -3.86 4.36
CA LYS A 126 35.53 -2.80 5.36
C LYS A 126 36.88 -2.10 5.48
N VAL A 127 36.90 -0.80 5.21
CA VAL A 127 38.09 0.03 5.44
C VAL A 127 38.18 0.39 6.91
N ILE A 128 39.26 -0.07 7.58
CA ILE A 128 39.56 0.27 8.96
C ILE A 128 40.43 1.53 8.96
N MET A 129 39.90 2.63 9.44
CA MET A 129 40.66 3.87 9.61
C MET A 129 41.53 3.76 10.88
N PRO A 130 42.82 4.10 10.81
CA PRO A 130 43.66 4.13 12.01
C PRO A 130 43.15 5.17 13.00
N GLU A 131 43.06 4.78 14.26
CA GLU A 131 42.76 5.72 15.35
C GLU A 131 43.87 6.79 15.40
N LYS A 132 43.47 8.06 15.53
CA LYS A 132 44.40 9.20 15.63
C LYS A 132 44.87 9.34 17.06
#